data_63906d497e7f007e8451fa3bac078207
#
_entry.id   63906d497e7f007e8451fa3bac078207
#
_cell.length_a   1.000
_cell.length_b   1.000
_cell.length_c   1.000
_cell.angle_alpha   90.00
_cell.angle_beta   90.00
_cell.angle_gamma   90.00
#
_symmetry.space_group_name_H-M   'P 1'
#
loop_
_entity.id
_entity.type
_entity.pdbx_description
1 polymer ?
#
loop_
_entity_poly.entity_id
_entity_poly.type
_entity_poly.pdbx_seq_one_letter_code
_entity_poly.pdbx_strand_id
1 'polypeptide(L)'
;MAPTRKVDFPARPCSISAMIAMLPFPDIAPEVFSVDLFGTTFALRWYALAYIAGIVIAWRLAVAALRRPALWPAHQPPMKPEQVEDLLTWIILGVILGGRLGFVLFYQPAYYLANPLEILMVWQGGMSFHGGFAGVVIAALLFCLRQNASLLSTGDLLALATPPGLFLGRLANFTNNELWGRPTDVPWAVIFPGE
;
A
#
# COMPACT_ATOMS: atom_id res chain seq x y z
N MET A 1 18.82 -20.12 11.35
CA MET A 1 17.50 -20.52 10.86
C MET A 1 16.74 -21.07 12.08
N ALA A 2 15.89 -20.26 12.70
CA ALA A 2 15.12 -20.71 13.87
C ALA A 2 13.90 -21.48 13.37
N PRO A 3 13.50 -22.62 14.01
CA PRO A 3 12.36 -23.39 13.58
C PRO A 3 11.07 -22.60 13.83
N THR A 4 10.28 -22.40 12.79
CA THR A 4 8.94 -21.86 12.87
C THR A 4 8.07 -22.81 13.71
N ARG A 5 7.67 -22.37 14.89
CA ARG A 5 6.75 -23.09 15.76
C ARG A 5 5.39 -23.13 15.06
N LYS A 6 5.02 -24.29 14.50
CA LYS A 6 3.64 -24.52 14.04
C LYS A 6 2.74 -24.42 15.25
N VAL A 7 1.84 -23.45 15.24
CA VAL A 7 0.76 -23.36 16.22
C VAL A 7 -0.33 -24.30 15.71
N ASP A 8 -0.39 -25.52 16.28
CA ASP A 8 -1.46 -26.46 16.01
C ASP A 8 -2.74 -25.91 16.66
N PHE A 9 -3.60 -25.34 15.86
CA PHE A 9 -4.98 -25.07 16.27
C PHE A 9 -5.76 -26.39 16.24
N PRO A 10 -6.52 -26.72 17.31
CA PRO A 10 -7.36 -27.89 17.29
C PRO A 10 -8.38 -27.76 16.14
N ALA A 11 -8.32 -28.67 15.17
CA ALA A 11 -9.31 -28.79 14.11
C ALA A 11 -10.69 -29.01 14.76
N ARG A 12 -11.51 -27.97 14.87
CA ARG A 12 -12.93 -28.14 15.21
C ARG A 12 -13.59 -28.83 14.04
N PRO A 13 -14.37 -29.92 14.25
CA PRO A 13 -15.10 -30.53 13.17
C PRO A 13 -16.05 -29.47 12.61
N CYS A 14 -15.79 -29.02 11.39
CA CYS A 14 -16.67 -28.14 10.65
C CYS A 14 -17.95 -28.93 10.38
N SER A 15 -19.07 -28.59 11.05
CA SER A 15 -20.34 -29.23 10.75
C SER A 15 -20.72 -28.90 9.30
N ILE A 16 -21.16 -29.91 8.55
CA ILE A 16 -21.58 -29.78 7.14
C ILE A 16 -22.61 -28.65 6.95
N SER A 17 -23.43 -28.34 7.96
CA SER A 17 -24.36 -27.21 7.96
C SER A 17 -23.70 -25.82 7.93
N ALA A 18 -22.49 -25.68 8.46
CA ALA A 18 -21.75 -24.40 8.41
C ALA A 18 -21.10 -24.16 7.04
N MET A 19 -20.79 -25.20 6.28
CA MET A 19 -20.21 -25.09 4.94
C MET A 19 -21.18 -24.54 3.88
N ILE A 20 -22.51 -24.64 4.10
CA ILE A 20 -23.53 -24.23 3.10
C ILE A 20 -23.66 -22.70 3.02
N ALA A 21 -23.16 -21.96 4.00
CA ALA A 21 -23.29 -20.50 4.07
C ALA A 21 -22.02 -19.71 3.72
N MET A 22 -20.88 -20.37 3.52
CA MET A 22 -19.63 -19.71 3.17
C MET A 22 -19.57 -19.37 1.67
N LEU A 23 -19.06 -18.17 1.35
CA LEU A 23 -18.94 -17.73 -0.03
C LEU A 23 -17.67 -18.33 -0.66
N PRO A 24 -17.75 -18.98 -1.83
CA PRO A 24 -16.55 -19.43 -2.52
C PRO A 24 -15.73 -18.23 -2.98
N PHE A 25 -14.40 -18.35 -2.92
CA PHE A 25 -13.54 -17.35 -3.52
C PHE A 25 -13.80 -17.30 -5.05
N PRO A 26 -14.00 -16.10 -5.62
CA PRO A 26 -14.20 -15.97 -7.06
C PRO A 26 -12.94 -16.40 -7.82
N ASP A 27 -13.10 -17.12 -8.92
CA ASP A 27 -11.99 -17.54 -9.79
C ASP A 27 -11.49 -16.34 -10.60
N ILE A 28 -10.63 -15.55 -9.96
CA ILE A 28 -10.02 -14.35 -10.54
C ILE A 28 -8.53 -14.61 -10.68
N ALA A 29 -8.04 -14.60 -11.94
CA ALA A 29 -6.60 -14.64 -12.17
C ALA A 29 -5.95 -13.37 -11.61
N PRO A 30 -4.79 -13.46 -10.92
CA PRO A 30 -4.09 -12.29 -10.40
C PRO A 30 -3.53 -11.38 -11.52
N GLU A 31 -3.48 -11.88 -12.74
CA GLU A 31 -3.03 -11.17 -13.94
C GLU A 31 -4.21 -10.79 -14.81
N VAL A 32 -4.25 -9.53 -15.28
CA VAL A 32 -5.26 -9.03 -16.22
C VAL A 32 -5.02 -9.60 -17.60
N PHE A 33 -3.75 -9.61 -18.02
CA PHE A 33 -3.25 -10.28 -19.22
C PHE A 33 -1.73 -10.47 -19.11
N SER A 34 -1.21 -11.45 -19.83
CA SER A 34 0.23 -11.69 -19.99
C SER A 34 0.60 -11.82 -21.46
N VAL A 35 1.76 -11.30 -21.83
CA VAL A 35 2.32 -11.36 -23.18
C VAL A 35 3.75 -11.85 -23.11
N ASP A 36 4.06 -12.89 -23.88
CA ASP A 36 5.41 -13.40 -24.00
C ASP A 36 6.14 -12.69 -25.15
N LEU A 37 7.16 -11.91 -24.80
CA LEU A 37 8.00 -11.18 -25.74
C LEU A 37 9.46 -11.60 -25.53
N PHE A 38 10.06 -12.14 -26.58
CA PHE A 38 11.49 -12.54 -26.59
C PHE A 38 11.90 -13.48 -25.44
N GLY A 39 11.00 -14.39 -25.03
CA GLY A 39 11.27 -15.34 -23.94
C GLY A 39 11.12 -14.77 -22.54
N THR A 40 10.59 -13.54 -22.40
CA THR A 40 10.24 -12.92 -21.13
C THR A 40 8.75 -12.67 -21.08
N THR A 41 8.07 -13.16 -20.02
CA THR A 41 6.64 -12.95 -19.80
C THR A 41 6.41 -11.61 -19.13
N PHE A 42 5.75 -10.69 -19.83
CA PHE A 42 5.26 -9.43 -19.27
C PHE A 42 3.80 -9.62 -18.87
N ALA A 43 3.54 -9.57 -17.56
CA ALA A 43 2.20 -9.69 -17.01
C ALA A 43 1.73 -8.36 -16.39
N LEU A 44 0.57 -7.87 -16.81
CA LEU A 44 -0.10 -6.77 -16.14
C LEU A 44 -0.97 -7.34 -15.03
N ARG A 45 -0.65 -7.01 -13.78
CA ARG A 45 -1.35 -7.48 -12.59
C ARG A 45 -2.38 -6.47 -12.11
N TRP A 46 -3.48 -6.96 -11.55
CA TRP A 46 -4.47 -6.11 -10.88
C TRP A 46 -3.86 -5.20 -9.82
N TYR A 47 -2.81 -5.66 -9.17
CA TYR A 47 -2.07 -4.91 -8.18
C TYR A 47 -1.47 -3.61 -8.75
N ALA A 48 -0.82 -3.69 -9.92
CA ALA A 48 -0.25 -2.53 -10.60
C ALA A 48 -1.35 -1.53 -11.00
N LEU A 49 -2.47 -2.02 -11.54
CA LEU A 49 -3.62 -1.17 -11.89
C LEU A 49 -4.23 -0.49 -10.66
N ALA A 50 -4.38 -1.21 -9.56
CA ALA A 50 -4.89 -0.66 -8.31
C ALA A 50 -4.00 0.47 -7.77
N TYR A 51 -2.68 0.33 -7.82
CA TYR A 51 -1.75 1.40 -7.45
C TYR A 51 -1.88 2.62 -8.35
N ILE A 52 -1.85 2.42 -9.68
CA ILE A 52 -1.96 3.52 -10.65
C ILE A 52 -3.31 4.25 -10.46
N ALA A 53 -4.41 3.50 -10.39
CA ALA A 53 -5.74 4.08 -10.17
C ALA A 53 -5.83 4.81 -8.84
N GLY A 54 -5.27 4.23 -7.76
CA GLY A 54 -5.22 4.85 -6.44
C GLY A 54 -4.49 6.19 -6.45
N ILE A 55 -3.32 6.26 -7.09
CA ILE A 55 -2.53 7.49 -7.23
C ILE A 55 -3.30 8.55 -8.04
N VAL A 56 -3.90 8.16 -9.18
CA VAL A 56 -4.67 9.08 -10.04
C VAL A 56 -5.90 9.62 -9.29
N ILE A 57 -6.62 8.78 -8.56
CA ILE A 57 -7.79 9.21 -7.77
C ILE A 57 -7.34 10.13 -6.64
N ALA A 58 -6.29 9.78 -5.89
CA ALA A 58 -5.73 10.60 -4.82
C ALA A 58 -5.31 11.99 -5.34
N TRP A 59 -4.59 12.03 -6.45
CA TRP A 59 -4.20 13.26 -7.13
C TRP A 59 -5.41 14.12 -7.51
N ARG A 60 -6.42 13.53 -8.14
CA ARG A 60 -7.64 14.24 -8.54
C ARG A 60 -8.43 14.79 -7.35
N LEU A 61 -8.54 14.01 -6.27
CA LEU A 61 -9.20 14.45 -5.04
C LEU A 61 -8.44 15.61 -4.39
N ALA A 62 -7.11 15.52 -4.33
CA ALA A 62 -6.27 16.59 -3.80
C ALA A 62 -6.44 17.89 -4.59
N VAL A 63 -6.34 17.83 -5.93
CA VAL A 63 -6.54 18.99 -6.81
C VAL A 63 -7.96 19.56 -6.66
N ALA A 64 -9.00 18.70 -6.60
CA ALA A 64 -10.38 19.12 -6.44
C ALA A 64 -10.63 19.81 -5.09
N ALA A 65 -10.01 19.32 -4.01
CA ALA A 65 -10.08 19.91 -2.68
C ALA A 65 -9.40 21.29 -2.63
N LEU A 66 -8.21 21.40 -3.22
CA LEU A 66 -7.47 22.67 -3.28
C LEU A 66 -8.20 23.76 -4.09
N ARG A 67 -8.98 23.37 -5.09
CA ARG A 67 -9.82 24.30 -5.87
C ARG A 67 -11.07 24.79 -5.13
N ARG A 68 -11.29 24.34 -3.91
CA ARG A 68 -12.45 24.71 -3.07
C ARG A 68 -11.98 25.45 -1.79
N PRO A 69 -11.75 26.75 -1.83
CA PRO A 69 -11.26 27.51 -0.67
C PRO A 69 -12.12 27.34 0.58
N ALA A 70 -13.42 27.14 0.43
CA ALA A 70 -14.36 26.95 1.54
C ALA A 70 -14.04 25.71 2.42
N LEU A 71 -13.25 24.76 1.95
CA LEU A 71 -12.83 23.58 2.74
C LEU A 71 -11.68 23.89 3.69
N TRP A 72 -11.01 25.04 3.53
CA TRP A 72 -9.75 25.33 4.21
C TRP A 72 -9.91 26.41 5.27
N PRO A 73 -9.12 26.38 6.35
CA PRO A 73 -9.11 27.43 7.36
C PRO A 73 -8.85 28.81 6.73
N ALA A 74 -9.60 29.80 7.15
CA ALA A 74 -9.56 31.17 6.59
C ALA A 74 -9.71 31.22 5.05
N HIS A 75 -10.34 30.22 4.45
CA HIS A 75 -10.48 30.05 2.97
C HIS A 75 -9.16 30.04 2.22
N GLN A 76 -8.07 29.59 2.88
CA GLN A 76 -6.74 29.55 2.30
C GLN A 76 -6.28 28.10 2.15
N PRO A 77 -6.26 27.52 0.94
CA PRO A 77 -5.67 26.22 0.66
C PRO A 77 -4.19 26.19 1.04
N PRO A 78 -3.65 25.04 1.50
CA PRO A 78 -2.25 24.95 1.96
C PRO A 78 -1.23 25.17 0.84
N MET A 79 -1.63 24.94 -0.41
CA MET A 79 -0.77 25.08 -1.60
C MET A 79 -1.61 25.29 -2.86
N LYS A 80 -0.96 25.61 -3.96
CA LYS A 80 -1.59 25.70 -5.27
C LYS A 80 -1.85 24.29 -5.84
N PRO A 81 -2.90 24.08 -6.66
CA PRO A 81 -3.19 22.79 -7.28
C PRO A 81 -2.02 22.21 -8.09
N GLU A 82 -1.20 23.07 -8.73
CA GLU A 82 -0.03 22.67 -9.52
C GLU A 82 1.09 22.06 -8.66
N GLN A 83 1.13 22.38 -7.36
CA GLN A 83 2.13 21.87 -6.43
C GLN A 83 1.84 20.45 -5.93
N VAL A 84 0.66 19.89 -6.27
CA VAL A 84 0.30 18.50 -5.89
C VAL A 84 1.23 17.49 -6.55
N GLU A 85 1.68 17.74 -7.76
CA GLU A 85 2.63 16.86 -8.47
C GLU A 85 4.01 16.86 -7.81
N ASP A 86 4.46 18.02 -7.35
CA ASP A 86 5.68 18.12 -6.56
C ASP A 86 5.55 17.37 -5.24
N LEU A 87 4.43 17.60 -4.51
CA LEU A 87 4.16 16.88 -3.26
C LEU A 87 4.13 15.35 -3.48
N LEU A 88 3.48 14.88 -4.55
CA LEU A 88 3.43 13.47 -4.92
C LEU A 88 4.84 12.91 -5.14
N THR A 89 5.69 13.65 -5.84
CA THR A 89 7.09 13.26 -6.06
C THR A 89 7.85 13.11 -4.74
N TRP A 90 7.70 14.07 -3.83
CA TRP A 90 8.31 14.00 -2.49
C TRP A 90 7.82 12.79 -1.70
N ILE A 91 6.50 12.49 -1.76
CA ILE A 91 5.90 11.35 -1.08
C ILE A 91 6.42 10.03 -1.66
N ILE A 92 6.49 9.89 -2.98
CA ILE A 92 7.02 8.67 -3.62
C ILE A 92 8.46 8.41 -3.19
N LEU A 93 9.31 9.44 -3.22
CA LEU A 93 10.69 9.33 -2.72
C LEU A 93 10.73 8.97 -1.24
N GLY A 94 9.86 9.59 -0.43
CA GLY A 94 9.71 9.27 0.99
C GLY A 94 9.36 7.82 1.25
N VAL A 95 8.38 7.27 0.51
CA VAL A 95 7.98 5.85 0.60
C VAL A 95 9.15 4.93 0.27
N ILE A 96 9.83 5.17 -0.86
CA ILE A 96 10.91 4.30 -1.34
C ILE A 96 12.11 4.35 -0.39
N LEU A 97 12.59 5.54 -0.07
CA LEU A 97 13.76 5.71 0.79
C LEU A 97 13.46 5.27 2.23
N GLY A 98 12.34 5.73 2.78
CA GLY A 98 11.94 5.38 4.14
C GLY A 98 11.65 3.90 4.29
N GLY A 99 10.92 3.30 3.35
CA GLY A 99 10.61 1.87 3.34
C GLY A 99 11.86 1.01 3.28
N ARG A 100 12.82 1.37 2.41
CA ARG A 100 14.09 0.66 2.28
C ARG A 100 14.97 0.83 3.50
N LEU A 101 15.20 2.06 3.94
CA LEU A 101 16.01 2.34 5.13
C LEU A 101 15.40 1.70 6.39
N GLY A 102 14.07 1.76 6.55
CA GLY A 102 13.40 1.10 7.65
C GLY A 102 13.59 -0.42 7.63
N PHE A 103 13.56 -1.05 6.45
CA PHE A 103 13.85 -2.47 6.33
C PHE A 103 15.30 -2.80 6.69
N VAL A 104 16.25 -2.07 6.13
CA VAL A 104 17.68 -2.23 6.39
C VAL A 104 18.00 -2.11 7.87
N LEU A 105 17.48 -1.07 8.54
CA LEU A 105 17.83 -0.77 9.92
C LEU A 105 17.17 -1.67 10.95
N PHE A 106 15.91 -2.08 10.71
CA PHE A 106 15.12 -2.79 11.71
C PHE A 106 14.97 -4.30 11.47
N TYR A 107 15.09 -4.76 10.22
CA TYR A 107 14.87 -6.17 9.90
C TYR A 107 16.16 -6.95 9.67
N GLN A 108 17.16 -6.38 9.00
CA GLN A 108 18.40 -7.07 8.65
C GLN A 108 19.66 -6.19 8.78
N PRO A 109 19.89 -5.49 9.89
CA PRO A 109 21.01 -4.55 10.01
C PRO A 109 22.37 -5.20 9.82
N ALA A 110 22.60 -6.37 10.41
CA ALA A 110 23.89 -7.07 10.31
C ALA A 110 24.23 -7.49 8.87
N TYR A 111 23.20 -7.92 8.11
CA TYR A 111 23.37 -8.30 6.71
C TYR A 111 23.80 -7.10 5.84
N TYR A 112 23.11 -5.98 5.98
CA TYR A 112 23.38 -4.78 5.16
C TYR A 112 24.65 -4.03 5.58
N LEU A 113 25.10 -4.20 6.82
CA LEU A 113 26.44 -3.72 7.22
C LEU A 113 27.55 -4.49 6.51
N ALA A 114 27.36 -5.79 6.27
CA ALA A 114 28.31 -6.59 5.49
C ALA A 114 28.20 -6.39 3.97
N ASN A 115 27.01 -5.98 3.47
CA ASN A 115 26.72 -5.83 2.05
C ASN A 115 26.07 -4.47 1.74
N PRO A 116 26.79 -3.34 1.92
CA PRO A 116 26.19 -1.99 1.86
C PRO A 116 25.66 -1.60 0.47
N LEU A 117 26.20 -2.16 -0.60
CA LEU A 117 25.72 -1.88 -1.97
C LEU A 117 24.32 -2.43 -2.22
N GLU A 118 23.94 -3.49 -1.53
CA GLU A 118 22.61 -4.10 -1.68
C GLU A 118 21.49 -3.24 -1.08
N ILE A 119 21.84 -2.23 -0.25
CA ILE A 119 20.87 -1.25 0.25
C ILE A 119 20.15 -0.55 -0.92
N LEU A 120 20.86 -0.30 -2.03
CA LEU A 120 20.31 0.37 -3.21
C LEU A 120 19.46 -0.54 -4.10
N MET A 121 19.52 -1.86 -3.90
CA MET A 121 18.82 -2.84 -4.73
C MET A 121 17.35 -3.01 -4.29
N VAL A 122 16.55 -1.96 -4.44
CA VAL A 122 15.12 -1.94 -4.04
C VAL A 122 14.25 -2.93 -4.81
N TRP A 123 14.68 -3.36 -6.00
CA TRP A 123 13.98 -4.34 -6.84
C TRP A 123 14.05 -5.78 -6.32
N GLN A 124 14.93 -6.06 -5.36
CA GLN A 124 15.02 -7.37 -4.69
C GLN A 124 14.00 -7.52 -3.55
N GLY A 125 13.13 -6.51 -3.33
CA GLY A 125 12.19 -6.49 -2.24
C GLY A 125 12.82 -5.95 -0.94
N GLY A 126 12.17 -6.23 0.20
CA GLY A 126 12.63 -5.75 1.51
C GLY A 126 12.26 -4.29 1.75
N MET A 127 10.96 -4.06 2.00
CA MET A 127 10.40 -2.75 2.33
C MET A 127 9.69 -2.82 3.68
N SER A 128 9.88 -1.81 4.52
CA SER A 128 9.20 -1.66 5.81
C SER A 128 8.02 -0.72 5.67
N PHE A 129 6.82 -1.17 6.08
CA PHE A 129 5.65 -0.30 6.12
C PHE A 129 5.86 0.91 7.03
N HIS A 130 6.37 0.68 8.25
CA HIS A 130 6.62 1.77 9.21
C HIS A 130 7.69 2.75 8.70
N GLY A 131 8.73 2.21 8.05
CA GLY A 131 9.75 3.04 7.41
C GLY A 131 9.18 3.88 6.27
N GLY A 132 8.35 3.31 5.41
CA GLY A 132 7.65 4.02 4.34
C GLY A 132 6.73 5.11 4.88
N PHE A 133 5.94 4.81 5.91
CA PHE A 133 5.07 5.79 6.57
C PHE A 133 5.86 6.96 7.17
N ALA A 134 6.93 6.67 7.91
CA ALA A 134 7.81 7.71 8.45
C ALA A 134 8.45 8.55 7.33
N GLY A 135 8.84 7.90 6.23
CA GLY A 135 9.35 8.57 5.03
C GLY A 135 8.34 9.54 4.41
N VAL A 136 7.06 9.16 4.33
CA VAL A 136 5.98 10.06 3.89
C VAL A 136 5.84 11.27 4.81
N VAL A 137 5.83 11.05 6.11
CA VAL A 137 5.71 12.15 7.10
C VAL A 137 6.88 13.13 6.95
N ILE A 138 8.12 12.61 6.87
CA ILE A 138 9.33 13.43 6.69
C ILE A 138 9.28 14.17 5.35
N ALA A 139 8.91 13.51 4.26
CA ALA A 139 8.80 14.12 2.94
C ALA A 139 7.77 15.25 2.90
N ALA A 140 6.58 15.03 3.49
CA ALA A 140 5.54 16.05 3.60
C ALA A 140 6.01 17.25 4.44
N LEU A 141 6.69 17.00 5.57
CA LEU A 141 7.27 18.05 6.40
C LEU A 141 8.28 18.89 5.63
N LEU A 142 9.24 18.24 4.96
CA LEU A 142 10.27 18.93 4.16
C LEU A 142 9.66 19.72 3.00
N PHE A 143 8.67 19.16 2.33
CA PHE A 143 7.90 19.87 1.30
C PHE A 143 7.22 21.13 1.87
N CYS A 144 6.51 21.01 2.99
CA CYS A 144 5.83 22.14 3.63
C CYS A 144 6.81 23.24 4.05
N LEU A 145 7.96 22.88 4.63
CA LEU A 145 9.00 23.83 5.01
C LEU A 145 9.58 24.55 3.77
N ARG A 146 9.79 23.83 2.67
CA ARG A 146 10.35 24.39 1.44
C ARG A 146 9.37 25.31 0.71
N GLN A 147 8.08 24.99 0.74
CA GLN A 147 7.04 25.72 0.01
C GLN A 147 6.29 26.73 0.88
N ASN A 148 6.65 26.87 2.16
CA ASN A 148 5.92 27.65 3.16
C ASN A 148 4.41 27.26 3.24
N ALA A 149 4.11 25.96 3.07
CA ALA A 149 2.76 25.41 3.13
C ALA A 149 2.36 25.06 4.58
N SER A 150 1.07 25.19 4.91
CA SER A 150 0.57 24.77 6.20
C SER A 150 0.68 23.25 6.37
N LEU A 151 1.44 22.81 7.37
CA LEU A 151 1.67 21.38 7.63
C LEU A 151 0.36 20.65 7.99
N LEU A 152 -0.46 21.24 8.86
CA LEU A 152 -1.73 20.62 9.28
C LEU A 152 -2.70 20.50 8.12
N SER A 153 -2.90 21.58 7.36
CA SER A 153 -3.79 21.53 6.20
C SER A 153 -3.26 20.61 5.08
N THR A 154 -1.93 20.45 4.93
CA THR A 154 -1.35 19.45 4.03
C THR A 154 -1.59 18.04 4.57
N GLY A 155 -1.53 17.83 5.88
CA GLY A 155 -1.90 16.58 6.53
C GLY A 155 -3.37 16.21 6.26
N ASP A 156 -4.29 17.17 6.38
CA ASP A 156 -5.72 16.99 6.07
C ASP A 156 -5.93 16.62 4.59
N LEU A 157 -5.18 17.26 3.69
CA LEU A 157 -5.20 16.94 2.26
C LEU A 157 -4.78 15.49 1.99
N LEU A 158 -3.69 15.04 2.63
CA LEU A 158 -3.20 13.66 2.52
C LEU A 158 -4.17 12.66 3.14
N ALA A 159 -4.76 12.99 4.30
CA ALA A 159 -5.78 12.16 4.94
C ALA A 159 -7.03 11.99 4.08
N LEU A 160 -7.44 13.02 3.36
CA LEU A 160 -8.55 12.96 2.39
C LEU A 160 -8.20 12.10 1.18
N ALA A 161 -6.98 12.20 0.67
CA ALA A 161 -6.56 11.58 -0.59
C ALA A 161 -6.18 10.09 -0.44
N THR A 162 -5.77 9.64 0.75
CA THR A 162 -5.23 8.29 0.98
C THR A 162 -6.27 7.15 0.95
N PRO A 163 -7.49 7.26 1.50
CA PRO A 163 -8.42 6.14 1.64
C PRO A 163 -8.77 5.41 0.33
N PRO A 164 -9.00 6.08 -0.81
CA PRO A 164 -9.27 5.38 -2.06
C PRO A 164 -8.11 4.47 -2.51
N GLY A 165 -6.87 4.90 -2.31
CA GLY A 165 -5.69 4.09 -2.60
C GLY A 165 -5.60 2.85 -1.72
N LEU A 166 -5.87 3.00 -0.41
CA LEU A 166 -5.93 1.88 0.52
C LEU A 166 -7.06 0.89 0.16
N PHE A 167 -8.22 1.39 -0.21
CA PHE A 167 -9.34 0.56 -0.66
C PHE A 167 -8.99 -0.27 -1.89
N LEU A 168 -8.43 0.36 -2.93
CA LEU A 168 -8.02 -0.34 -4.14
C LEU A 168 -6.89 -1.34 -3.86
N GLY A 169 -5.94 -1.00 -2.99
CA GLY A 169 -4.90 -1.92 -2.54
C GLY A 169 -5.48 -3.15 -1.83
N ARG A 170 -6.52 -2.98 -1.01
CA ARG A 170 -7.21 -4.12 -0.36
C ARG A 170 -7.97 -4.98 -1.36
N LEU A 171 -8.59 -4.39 -2.38
CA LEU A 171 -9.18 -5.17 -3.47
C LEU A 171 -8.13 -5.97 -4.23
N ALA A 172 -6.95 -5.39 -4.48
CA ALA A 172 -5.84 -6.09 -5.12
C ALA A 172 -5.30 -7.24 -4.25
N ASN A 173 -5.19 -7.07 -2.92
CA ASN A 173 -4.85 -8.17 -2.02
C ASN A 173 -5.89 -9.30 -2.09
N PHE A 174 -7.18 -8.97 -2.17
CA PHE A 174 -8.24 -9.95 -2.32
C PHE A 174 -8.09 -10.73 -3.64
N THR A 175 -7.90 -10.07 -4.78
CA THR A 175 -7.72 -10.74 -6.07
C THR A 175 -6.45 -11.59 -6.14
N ASN A 176 -5.40 -11.23 -5.40
CA ASN A 176 -4.16 -11.99 -5.30
C ASN A 176 -4.21 -13.13 -4.27
N ASN A 177 -5.34 -13.34 -3.60
CA ASN A 177 -5.48 -14.34 -2.54
C ASN A 177 -4.44 -14.16 -1.41
N GLU A 178 -4.28 -12.93 -0.93
CA GLU A 178 -3.30 -12.59 0.11
C GLU A 178 -3.88 -11.68 1.19
N LEU A 179 -3.32 -11.73 2.41
CA LEU A 179 -3.72 -10.91 3.56
C LEU A 179 -5.22 -11.05 3.91
N TRP A 180 -5.75 -12.25 3.82
CA TRP A 180 -7.17 -12.58 4.02
C TRP A 180 -7.65 -12.55 5.47
N GLY A 181 -6.79 -12.26 6.41
CA GLY A 181 -7.19 -11.99 7.78
C GLY A 181 -7.18 -13.22 8.69
N ARG A 182 -8.17 -13.31 9.57
CA ARG A 182 -8.27 -14.34 10.62
C ARG A 182 -9.35 -15.37 10.26
N PRO A 183 -9.11 -16.68 10.50
CA PRO A 183 -10.12 -17.70 10.36
C PRO A 183 -11.39 -17.37 11.16
N THR A 184 -12.55 -17.63 10.56
CA THR A 184 -13.87 -17.33 11.13
C THR A 184 -14.92 -18.34 10.65
N ASP A 185 -16.01 -18.47 11.39
CA ASP A 185 -17.14 -19.36 11.11
C ASP A 185 -18.45 -18.61 10.80
N VAL A 186 -18.35 -17.30 10.51
CA VAL A 186 -19.52 -16.51 10.16
C VAL A 186 -20.09 -16.91 8.79
N PRO A 187 -21.41 -16.83 8.57
CA PRO A 187 -22.05 -17.33 7.35
C PRO A 187 -21.67 -16.55 6.06
N TRP A 188 -21.07 -15.39 6.18
CA TRP A 188 -20.56 -14.58 5.06
C TRP A 188 -19.04 -14.65 4.90
N ALA A 189 -18.38 -15.61 5.54
CA ALA A 189 -16.96 -15.84 5.37
C ALA A 189 -16.66 -16.30 3.93
N VAL A 190 -15.49 -15.94 3.44
CA VAL A 190 -14.97 -16.38 2.13
C VAL A 190 -14.00 -17.52 2.34
N ILE A 191 -14.13 -18.58 1.54
CA ILE A 191 -13.20 -19.71 1.52
C ILE A 191 -12.11 -19.39 0.51
N PHE A 192 -10.91 -19.08 1.02
CA PHE A 192 -9.75 -18.79 0.17
C PHE A 192 -9.10 -20.10 -0.31
N PRO A 193 -8.63 -20.17 -1.58
CA PRO A 193 -7.92 -21.34 -2.09
C PRO A 193 -6.53 -21.45 -1.39
N GLY A 194 -6.17 -22.67 -1.02
CA GLY A 194 -4.85 -22.98 -0.44
C GLY A 194 -4.79 -23.12 1.07
N GLU A 195 -5.97 -23.17 1.76
CA GLU A 195 -6.09 -23.59 3.18
C GLU A 195 -6.58 -25.01 3.32
#